data_f28f9115e63253c21d258b914dfb1f61
#
_entry.id   f28f9115e63253c21d258b914dfb1f61
#
_cell.length_a   1.000
_cell.length_b   1.000
_cell.length_c   1.000
_cell.angle_alpha   90.00
_cell.angle_beta   90.00
_cell.angle_gamma   90.00
#
_symmetry.space_group_name_H-M   'P 1'
#
loop_
_entity.id
_entity.type
_entity.pdbx_description
1 polymer ?
#
loop_
_entity_poly.entity_id
_entity_poly.type
_entity_poly.pdbx_seq_one_letter_code
_entity_poly.pdbx_strand_id
1 'polypeptide(L)'
;NIVRSAEKLLGKPYRYGGNYPPLGSSDGTDCSGLCQWAYNDNGIKITRTTYTQINEGRLISQSEARKGDLVFTRGYGDNGHVVMFLSDNGDGTIKVIEAKETGTNIMYNTRTVNDQYMFRNLLGD
;
A
#
# COMPACT_ATOMS: atom_id res chain seq x y z
N ASN A 1 -4.34 11.04 9.07
CA ASN A 1 -4.56 10.71 7.67
C ASN A 1 -3.61 9.60 7.25
N ILE A 2 -4.11 8.74 6.40
CA ILE A 2 -3.42 7.48 6.03
C ILE A 2 -2.06 7.75 5.37
N VAL A 3 -2.02 8.68 4.43
CA VAL A 3 -0.78 8.99 3.70
C VAL A 3 0.28 9.56 4.65
N ARG A 4 -0.10 10.45 5.55
CA ARG A 4 0.84 11.01 6.53
C ARG A 4 1.41 9.93 7.43
N SER A 5 0.58 8.97 7.83
CA SER A 5 1.06 7.85 8.63
C SER A 5 2.09 7.02 7.85
N ALA A 6 1.80 6.69 6.59
CA ALA A 6 2.76 5.97 5.75
C ALA A 6 4.06 6.76 5.58
N GLU A 7 3.97 8.07 5.45
CA GLU A 7 5.14 8.95 5.31
C GLU A 7 6.06 8.94 6.52
N LYS A 8 5.56 8.61 7.71
CA LYS A 8 6.40 8.45 8.91
C LYS A 8 7.43 7.33 8.74
N LEU A 9 7.18 6.38 7.84
CA LEU A 9 8.04 5.23 7.62
C LEU A 9 8.98 5.40 6.42
N LEU A 10 8.93 6.53 5.73
CA LEU A 10 9.84 6.79 4.60
C LEU A 10 11.30 6.64 5.04
N GLY A 11 12.09 5.98 4.19
CA GLY A 11 13.51 5.75 4.46
C GLY A 11 13.80 4.54 5.31
N LYS A 12 12.80 3.93 5.95
CA LYS A 12 12.98 2.71 6.74
C LYS A 12 13.08 1.49 5.81
N PRO A 13 13.83 0.44 6.19
CA PRO A 13 14.11 -0.66 5.28
C PRO A 13 12.92 -1.58 5.06
N TYR A 14 12.87 -2.18 3.87
CA TYR A 14 11.98 -3.30 3.61
C TYR A 14 12.42 -4.52 4.43
N ARG A 15 11.45 -5.18 5.09
CA ARG A 15 11.67 -6.45 5.80
C ARG A 15 10.48 -7.35 5.55
N TYR A 16 10.69 -8.47 4.87
CA TYR A 16 9.63 -9.45 4.61
C TYR A 16 9.03 -9.95 5.93
N GLY A 17 7.71 -9.82 6.06
CA GLY A 17 7.00 -10.21 7.29
C GLY A 17 7.20 -9.28 8.48
N GLY A 18 7.98 -8.21 8.34
CA GLY A 18 8.24 -7.27 9.42
C GLY A 18 7.07 -6.37 9.76
N ASN A 19 6.98 -5.97 11.03
CA ASN A 19 5.95 -5.05 11.52
C ASN A 19 6.55 -4.10 12.55
N TYR A 20 6.23 -2.82 12.40
CA TYR A 20 6.58 -1.80 13.40
C TYR A 20 5.61 -1.81 14.59
N PRO A 21 6.03 -1.32 15.77
CA PRO A 21 5.11 -1.13 16.88
C PRO A 21 3.93 -0.21 16.49
N PRO A 22 2.72 -0.47 16.95
CA PRO A 22 2.32 -1.50 17.94
C PRO A 22 2.03 -2.89 17.33
N LEU A 23 2.15 -3.05 16.02
CA LEU A 23 1.81 -4.30 15.34
C LEU A 23 2.90 -5.36 15.44
N GLY A 24 4.11 -4.95 15.76
CA GLY A 24 5.26 -5.83 15.92
C GLY A 24 6.44 -5.06 16.46
N SER A 25 7.65 -5.63 16.32
CA SER A 25 8.88 -5.04 16.86
C SER A 25 10.02 -5.04 15.84
N SER A 26 9.71 -5.14 14.57
CA SER A 26 10.71 -5.17 13.50
C SER A 26 11.28 -3.77 13.23
N ASP A 27 12.46 -3.72 12.61
CA ASP A 27 13.06 -2.48 12.14
C ASP A 27 12.65 -2.14 10.69
N GLY A 28 11.75 -2.92 10.11
CA GLY A 28 11.25 -2.73 8.76
C GLY A 28 9.92 -3.42 8.55
N THR A 29 9.32 -3.19 7.40
CA THR A 29 8.07 -3.84 7.03
C THR A 29 8.04 -4.12 5.54
N ASP A 30 7.12 -4.98 5.10
CA ASP A 30 6.90 -5.25 3.68
C ASP A 30 5.75 -4.42 3.13
N CYS A 31 5.35 -4.71 1.88
CA CYS A 31 4.35 -3.90 1.18
C CYS A 31 3.00 -3.84 1.91
N SER A 32 2.48 -5.00 2.31
CA SER A 32 1.19 -5.09 2.99
C SER A 32 1.29 -4.64 4.45
N GLY A 33 2.44 -4.83 5.08
CA GLY A 33 2.69 -4.36 6.45
C GLY A 33 2.71 -2.85 6.55
N LEU A 34 3.28 -2.17 5.56
CA LEU A 34 3.25 -0.70 5.48
C LEU A 34 1.79 -0.21 5.45
N CYS A 35 0.98 -0.80 4.61
CA CYS A 35 -0.44 -0.42 4.50
C CYS A 35 -1.19 -0.71 5.79
N GLN A 36 -0.99 -1.88 6.37
CA GLN A 36 -1.62 -2.23 7.64
C GLN A 36 -1.26 -1.24 8.75
N TRP A 37 0.02 -0.91 8.84
CA TRP A 37 0.51 0.01 9.86
C TRP A 37 -0.11 1.40 9.71
N ALA A 38 -0.14 1.94 8.48
CA ALA A 38 -0.67 3.27 8.20
C ALA A 38 -2.17 3.35 8.52
N TYR A 39 -2.94 2.32 8.16
CA TYR A 39 -4.36 2.25 8.48
C TYR A 39 -4.58 2.13 9.99
N ASN A 40 -3.80 1.26 10.65
CA ASN A 40 -3.89 1.07 12.10
C ASN A 40 -3.58 2.36 12.87
N ASP A 41 -2.63 3.15 12.38
CA ASP A 41 -2.28 4.44 12.99
C ASP A 41 -3.45 5.44 12.97
N ASN A 42 -4.44 5.18 12.12
CA ASN A 42 -5.67 5.97 12.01
C ASN A 42 -6.90 5.24 12.54
N GLY A 43 -6.70 4.19 13.33
CA GLY A 43 -7.79 3.45 13.97
C GLY A 43 -8.54 2.50 13.05
N ILE A 44 -8.01 2.19 11.88
CA ILE A 44 -8.65 1.31 10.90
C ILE A 44 -7.87 0.00 10.83
N LYS A 45 -8.53 -1.12 11.18
CA LYS A 45 -7.92 -2.45 11.11
C LYS A 45 -8.12 -3.04 9.73
N ILE A 46 -7.02 -3.43 9.10
CA ILE A 46 -7.05 -4.22 7.86
C ILE A 46 -6.19 -5.46 8.07
N THR A 47 -6.33 -6.44 7.20
CA THR A 47 -5.58 -7.69 7.34
C THR A 47 -4.12 -7.52 6.94
N ARG A 48 -3.29 -8.54 7.22
CA ARG A 48 -1.82 -8.41 7.15
C ARG A 48 -1.23 -8.63 5.76
N THR A 49 -1.88 -9.43 4.91
CA THR A 49 -1.26 -9.87 3.65
C THR A 49 -1.97 -9.30 2.44
N THR A 50 -1.27 -9.23 1.30
CA THR A 50 -1.86 -8.83 0.02
C THR A 50 -3.02 -9.73 -0.37
N TYR A 51 -2.90 -11.04 -0.10
CA TYR A 51 -3.92 -12.02 -0.47
C TYR A 51 -5.27 -11.77 0.19
N THR A 52 -5.27 -11.19 1.38
CA THR A 52 -6.51 -10.89 2.11
C THR A 52 -6.92 -9.43 1.95
N GLN A 53 -5.95 -8.51 1.93
CA GLN A 53 -6.25 -7.09 1.72
C GLN A 53 -6.96 -6.83 0.39
N ILE A 54 -6.62 -7.59 -0.65
CA ILE A 54 -7.21 -7.41 -1.99
C ILE A 54 -8.70 -7.68 -2.01
N ASN A 55 -9.23 -8.38 -0.99
CA ASN A 55 -10.66 -8.66 -0.88
C ASN A 55 -11.37 -7.73 0.09
N GLU A 56 -10.67 -6.78 0.70
CA GLU A 56 -11.27 -5.84 1.63
C GLU A 56 -11.78 -4.59 0.92
N GLY A 57 -12.73 -3.94 1.55
CA GLY A 57 -13.27 -2.70 1.05
C GLY A 57 -14.03 -2.85 -0.25
N ARG A 58 -14.00 -1.80 -1.05
CA ARG A 58 -14.76 -1.70 -2.29
C ARG A 58 -13.82 -1.60 -3.49
N LEU A 59 -14.07 -2.41 -4.52
CA LEU A 59 -13.34 -2.29 -5.78
C LEU A 59 -13.74 -0.98 -6.47
N ILE A 60 -12.76 -0.18 -6.86
CA ILE A 60 -12.98 1.10 -7.53
C ILE A 60 -12.19 1.15 -8.84
N SER A 61 -12.54 2.09 -9.70
CA SER A 61 -11.77 2.36 -10.91
C SER A 61 -10.55 3.24 -10.59
N GLN A 62 -9.61 3.28 -11.51
CA GLN A 62 -8.45 4.17 -11.38
C GLN A 62 -8.88 5.63 -11.21
N SER A 63 -9.88 6.07 -11.95
CA SER A 63 -10.34 7.46 -11.88
C SER A 63 -11.03 7.82 -10.57
N GLU A 64 -11.50 6.82 -9.82
CA GLU A 64 -12.11 7.01 -8.51
C GLU A 64 -11.11 7.00 -7.36
N ALA A 65 -9.85 6.61 -7.62
CA ALA A 65 -8.85 6.46 -6.58
C ALA A 65 -8.52 7.80 -5.92
N ARG A 66 -8.34 7.75 -4.60
CA ARG A 66 -8.00 8.91 -3.76
C ARG A 66 -6.81 8.57 -2.88
N LYS A 67 -6.15 9.60 -2.35
CA LYS A 67 -5.00 9.44 -1.46
C LYS A 67 -5.31 8.45 -0.33
N GLY A 68 -4.43 7.47 -0.17
CA GLY A 68 -4.57 6.45 0.86
C GLY A 68 -5.24 5.18 0.39
N ASP A 69 -5.87 5.17 -0.77
CA ASP A 69 -6.43 3.94 -1.34
C ASP A 69 -5.32 2.95 -1.68
N LEU A 70 -5.65 1.68 -1.75
CA LEU A 70 -4.70 0.62 -2.02
C LEU A 70 -4.73 0.19 -3.48
N VAL A 71 -3.55 -0.03 -4.04
CA VAL A 71 -3.38 -0.48 -5.42
C VAL A 71 -2.64 -1.80 -5.41
N PHE A 72 -3.27 -2.84 -5.97
CA PHE A 72 -2.70 -4.18 -6.05
C PHE A 72 -2.18 -4.37 -7.47
N THR A 73 -0.86 -4.29 -7.62
CA THR A 73 -0.22 -4.17 -8.93
C THR A 73 -0.23 -5.46 -9.76
N ARG A 74 -0.48 -6.59 -9.11
CA ARG A 74 -0.56 -7.90 -9.77
C ARG A 74 -1.96 -8.52 -9.69
N GLY A 75 -2.96 -7.74 -9.28
CA GLY A 75 -4.32 -8.24 -9.09
C GLY A 75 -4.32 -9.46 -8.18
N TYR A 76 -5.02 -10.51 -8.58
CA TYR A 76 -5.09 -11.78 -7.83
C TYR A 76 -3.94 -12.74 -8.16
N GLY A 77 -2.95 -12.30 -8.93
CA GLY A 77 -1.82 -13.15 -9.33
C GLY A 77 -0.87 -13.48 -8.17
N ASP A 78 0.02 -14.43 -8.43
CA ASP A 78 1.04 -14.84 -7.46
C ASP A 78 2.02 -13.72 -7.17
N ASN A 79 2.66 -13.78 -6.01
CA ASN A 79 3.62 -12.77 -5.56
C ASN A 79 2.99 -11.37 -5.54
N GLY A 80 1.80 -11.27 -4.97
CA GLY A 80 1.05 -10.03 -4.90
C GLY A 80 1.85 -8.89 -4.31
N HIS A 81 1.59 -7.68 -4.82
CA HIS A 81 2.23 -6.46 -4.35
C HIS A 81 1.18 -5.38 -4.19
N VAL A 82 1.22 -4.67 -3.07
CA VAL A 82 0.32 -3.56 -2.78
C VAL A 82 1.12 -2.29 -2.59
N VAL A 83 0.59 -1.18 -3.12
CA VAL A 83 1.14 0.15 -2.93
C VAL A 83 0.03 1.09 -2.50
N MET A 84 0.40 2.20 -1.87
CA MET A 84 -0.57 3.20 -1.44
C MET A 84 -0.64 4.32 -2.48
N PHE A 85 -1.85 4.59 -2.95
CA PHE A 85 -2.10 5.60 -3.97
C PHE A 85 -1.93 7.01 -3.41
N LEU A 86 -1.24 7.87 -4.16
CA LEU A 86 -1.11 9.30 -3.84
C LEU A 86 -1.84 10.18 -4.85
N SER A 87 -1.56 9.99 -6.12
CA SER A 87 -2.17 10.81 -7.19
C SER A 87 -2.03 10.16 -8.55
N ASP A 88 -2.93 10.53 -9.46
CA ASP A 88 -2.88 10.13 -10.86
C ASP A 88 -2.16 11.22 -11.65
N ASN A 89 -1.15 10.84 -12.42
CA ASN A 89 -0.38 11.79 -13.22
C ASN A 89 -1.04 12.18 -14.54
N GLY A 90 -2.11 11.46 -14.94
CA GLY A 90 -2.85 11.76 -16.15
C GLY A 90 -2.23 11.24 -17.44
N ASP A 91 -1.14 10.49 -17.34
CA ASP A 91 -0.37 9.98 -18.49
C ASP A 91 -0.22 8.45 -18.47
N GLY A 92 -1.10 7.76 -17.74
CA GLY A 92 -1.00 6.30 -17.55
C GLY A 92 -0.11 5.89 -16.39
N THR A 93 0.45 6.86 -15.65
CA THR A 93 1.24 6.60 -14.45
C THR A 93 0.57 7.17 -13.22
N ILE A 94 0.92 6.62 -12.07
CA ILE A 94 0.44 7.08 -10.77
C ILE A 94 1.60 7.26 -9.81
N LYS A 95 1.44 8.18 -8.87
CA LYS A 95 2.37 8.33 -7.74
C LYS A 95 1.88 7.49 -6.58
N VAL A 96 2.82 6.80 -5.95
CA VAL A 96 2.54 5.90 -4.82
C VAL A 96 3.60 6.04 -3.74
N ILE A 97 3.31 5.50 -2.55
CA ILE A 97 4.29 5.23 -1.53
C ILE A 97 4.30 3.72 -1.31
N GLU A 98 5.48 3.11 -1.22
CA GLU A 98 5.58 1.66 -1.17
C GLU A 98 6.83 1.13 -0.47
N ALA A 99 6.69 -0.08 0.07
CA ALA A 99 7.80 -0.92 0.48
C ALA A 99 7.96 -1.97 -0.62
N LYS A 100 8.94 -1.79 -1.50
CA LYS A 100 8.99 -2.49 -2.78
C LYS A 100 9.58 -3.90 -2.69
N GLU A 101 10.80 -4.02 -2.18
CA GLU A 101 11.52 -5.30 -2.16
C GLU A 101 12.73 -5.23 -1.24
N THR A 102 13.29 -6.41 -0.92
CA THR A 102 14.52 -6.51 -0.12
C THR A 102 15.64 -5.69 -0.78
N GLY A 103 16.34 -4.91 0.04
CA GLY A 103 17.43 -4.04 -0.42
C GLY A 103 16.97 -2.62 -0.75
N THR A 104 15.67 -2.34 -0.65
CA THR A 104 15.14 -0.97 -0.83
C THR A 104 14.57 -0.46 0.47
N ASN A 105 14.44 0.86 0.57
CA ASN A 105 13.76 1.51 1.67
C ASN A 105 12.36 1.93 1.23
N ILE A 106 11.47 2.14 2.19
CA ILE A 106 10.14 2.68 1.91
C ILE A 106 10.31 4.03 1.21
N MET A 107 9.61 4.22 0.10
CA MET A 107 9.87 5.32 -0.83
C MET A 107 8.63 5.78 -1.56
N TYR A 108 8.68 7.00 -2.05
CA TYR A 108 7.79 7.44 -3.13
C TYR A 108 8.22 6.79 -4.42
N ASN A 109 7.26 6.44 -5.28
CA ASN A 109 7.57 5.88 -6.59
C ASN A 109 6.50 6.31 -7.59
N THR A 110 6.85 6.20 -8.87
CA THR A 110 5.92 6.37 -9.99
C THR A 110 5.78 5.04 -10.69
N ARG A 111 4.53 4.60 -10.90
CA ARG A 111 4.26 3.31 -11.53
C ARG A 111 3.39 3.48 -12.77
N THR A 112 3.73 2.75 -13.82
CA THR A 112 2.89 2.64 -15.01
C THR A 112 1.77 1.65 -14.74
N VAL A 113 0.54 2.09 -14.87
CA VAL A 113 -0.64 1.24 -14.65
C VAL A 113 -0.82 0.29 -15.84
N ASN A 114 -1.12 -0.97 -15.54
CA ASN A 114 -1.43 -1.99 -16.56
C ASN A 114 -2.73 -2.70 -16.21
N ASP A 115 -3.14 -3.66 -17.04
CA ASP A 115 -4.43 -4.35 -16.91
C ASP A 115 -4.56 -5.20 -15.64
N GLN A 116 -3.45 -5.51 -14.96
CA GLN A 116 -3.48 -6.29 -13.73
C GLN A 116 -3.80 -5.43 -12.50
N TYR A 117 -3.62 -4.11 -12.60
CA TYR A 117 -3.80 -3.20 -11.46
C TYR A 117 -5.24 -3.20 -10.98
N MET A 118 -5.43 -3.38 -9.67
CA MET A 118 -6.72 -3.31 -9.02
C MET A 118 -6.67 -2.27 -7.92
N PHE A 119 -7.68 -1.39 -7.90
CA PHE A 119 -7.77 -0.29 -6.94
C PHE A 119 -8.87 -0.61 -5.94
N ARG A 120 -8.57 -0.46 -4.64
CA ARG A 120 -9.53 -0.72 -3.56
C ARG A 120 -9.62 0.47 -2.62
N ASN A 121 -10.84 0.83 -2.27
CA ASN A 121 -11.10 1.80 -1.21
C ASN A 121 -11.47 1.03 0.06
N LEU A 122 -10.62 1.15 1.09
CA LEU A 122 -10.82 0.53 2.39
C LEU A 122 -11.25 1.56 3.45
N LEU A 123 -11.42 2.81 3.05
CA LEU A 123 -11.72 3.91 3.97
C LEU A 123 -13.21 4.10 4.20
N GLY A 124 -14.06 3.44 3.42
CA GLY A 124 -15.51 3.46 3.60
C GLY A 124 -16.21 4.69 3.03
N ASP A 125 -15.54 5.47 2.21
CA ASP A 125 -16.11 6.68 1.59
C ASP A 125 -16.34 6.54 0.08
#